data_46188f7b12bcf1536823403c2266ab88
#
_entry.id   46188f7b12bcf1536823403c2266ab88
#
_cell.length_a   1.000
_cell.length_b   1.000
_cell.length_c   1.000
_cell.angle_alpha   90.00
_cell.angle_beta   90.00
_cell.angle_gamma   90.00
#
_symmetry.space_group_name_H-M   'P 1'
#
loop_
_entity.id
_entity.type
_entity.pdbx_description
1 polymer ?
#
loop_
_entity_poly.entity_id
_entity_poly.type
_entity_poly.pdbx_seq_one_letter_code
_entity_poly.pdbx_strand_id
1 'polypeptide(L)'
;MLEFSEHAHFAASEREIPIEWVERVVKTPELCLQDPRDAELQRFYGPIQEFGNRVLRVVVNTKAAPWRVVSVFFDRSMKGKL
;
A
#
# COMPACT_ATOMS: atom_id res chain seq x y z
N MET A 1 -5.62 -13.39 0.02
CA MET A 1 -4.82 -13.24 1.25
C MET A 1 -3.49 -12.57 0.93
N LEU A 2 -3.03 -11.67 1.81
CA LEU A 2 -1.75 -10.99 1.64
C LEU A 2 -0.73 -11.50 2.64
N GLU A 3 0.51 -11.63 2.21
CA GLU A 3 1.64 -11.77 3.11
C GLU A 3 2.28 -10.41 3.30
N PHE A 4 2.94 -10.20 4.44
CA PHE A 4 3.66 -8.96 4.72
C PHE A 4 5.13 -9.32 4.95
N SER A 5 6.03 -8.60 4.25
CA SER A 5 7.45 -8.72 4.53
C SER A 5 7.74 -8.17 5.93
N GLU A 6 8.91 -8.49 6.49
CA GLU A 6 9.32 -7.93 7.78
C GLU A 6 9.36 -6.42 7.72
N HIS A 7 9.88 -5.86 6.62
CA HIS A 7 9.93 -4.42 6.44
C HIS A 7 8.52 -3.81 6.41
N ALA A 8 7.58 -4.47 5.75
CA ALA A 8 6.21 -3.96 5.68
C ALA A 8 5.54 -3.99 7.05
N HIS A 9 5.74 -5.06 7.81
CA HIS A 9 5.23 -5.13 9.19
C HIS A 9 5.82 -4.01 10.04
N PHE A 10 7.13 -3.81 9.95
CA PHE A 10 7.81 -2.77 10.71
C PHE A 10 7.28 -1.39 10.30
N ALA A 11 7.17 -1.13 9.00
CA ALA A 11 6.70 0.15 8.50
C ALA A 11 5.27 0.44 8.95
N ALA A 12 4.39 -0.55 8.87
CA ALA A 12 3.00 -0.38 9.30
C ALA A 12 2.92 -0.10 10.79
N SER A 13 3.70 -0.82 11.59
CA SER A 13 3.74 -0.63 13.03
C SER A 13 4.26 0.75 13.41
N GLU A 14 5.39 1.16 12.82
CA GLU A 14 6.00 2.45 13.11
C GLU A 14 5.08 3.62 12.75
N ARG A 15 4.32 3.48 11.69
CA ARG A 15 3.43 4.53 11.19
C ARG A 15 2.01 4.39 11.71
N GLU A 16 1.78 3.39 12.56
CA GLU A 16 0.47 3.11 13.13
C GLU A 16 -0.61 2.96 12.04
N ILE A 17 -0.26 2.22 10.99
CA ILE A 17 -1.18 1.95 9.89
C ILE A 17 -1.87 0.62 10.15
N PRO A 18 -3.19 0.62 10.38
CA PRO A 18 -3.93 -0.64 10.59
C PRO A 18 -3.83 -1.54 9.35
N ILE A 19 -3.64 -2.82 9.58
CA ILE A 19 -3.57 -3.81 8.50
C ILE A 19 -4.84 -3.78 7.64
N GLU A 20 -5.99 -3.53 8.25
CA GLU A 20 -7.27 -3.41 7.53
C GLU A 20 -7.24 -2.33 6.45
N TRP A 21 -6.53 -1.23 6.71
CA TRP A 21 -6.42 -0.17 5.70
C TRP A 21 -5.58 -0.64 4.51
N VAL A 22 -4.51 -1.38 4.79
CA VAL A 22 -3.67 -1.94 3.74
C VAL A 22 -4.46 -2.91 2.88
N GLU A 23 -5.20 -3.81 3.52
CA GLU A 23 -6.03 -4.77 2.80
C GLU A 23 -7.10 -4.09 1.96
N ARG A 24 -7.72 -3.04 2.51
CA ARG A 24 -8.74 -2.27 1.80
C ARG A 24 -8.17 -1.65 0.52
N VAL A 25 -7.00 -1.02 0.63
CA VAL A 25 -6.38 -0.35 -0.51
C VAL A 25 -5.98 -1.36 -1.59
N VAL A 26 -5.45 -2.51 -1.19
CA VAL A 26 -5.07 -3.53 -2.17
C VAL A 26 -6.29 -4.15 -2.83
N LYS A 27 -7.37 -4.34 -2.07
CA LYS A 27 -8.58 -4.97 -2.59
C LYS A 27 -9.34 -4.05 -3.54
N THR A 28 -9.43 -2.76 -3.21
CA THR A 28 -10.19 -1.80 -4.02
C THR A 28 -9.39 -0.50 -4.18
N PRO A 29 -8.29 -0.53 -4.95
CA PRO A 29 -7.47 0.66 -5.10
C PRO A 29 -8.15 1.70 -5.99
N GLU A 30 -7.89 2.97 -5.70
CA GLU A 30 -8.30 4.06 -6.58
C GLU A 30 -7.34 4.19 -7.76
N LEU A 31 -6.07 3.78 -7.57
CA LEU A 31 -5.06 3.85 -8.60
C LEU A 31 -4.08 2.72 -8.38
N CYS A 32 -3.65 2.09 -9.46
CA CYS A 32 -2.64 1.05 -9.42
C CYS A 32 -1.60 1.34 -10.50
N LEU A 33 -0.35 1.47 -10.11
CA LEU A 33 0.74 1.77 -11.03
C LEU A 33 1.86 0.76 -10.84
N GLN A 34 2.52 0.41 -11.94
CA GLN A 34 3.71 -0.42 -11.84
C GLN A 34 4.83 0.40 -11.21
N ASP A 35 5.63 -0.24 -10.35
CA ASP A 35 6.79 0.43 -9.77
C ASP A 35 7.80 0.71 -10.90
N PRO A 36 8.31 1.95 -11.01
CA PRO A 36 9.20 2.30 -12.12
C PRO A 36 10.59 1.66 -12.01
N ARG A 37 10.96 1.14 -10.85
CA ARG A 37 12.28 0.57 -10.62
C ARG A 37 12.28 -0.95 -10.60
N ASP A 38 11.14 -1.57 -10.32
CA ASP A 38 11.05 -3.00 -10.16
C ASP A 38 9.76 -3.51 -10.80
N ALA A 39 9.92 -4.24 -11.90
CA ALA A 39 8.79 -4.75 -12.68
C ALA A 39 7.93 -5.75 -11.91
N GLU A 40 8.47 -6.33 -10.83
CA GLU A 40 7.70 -7.28 -10.00
C GLU A 40 6.80 -6.59 -9.00
N LEU A 41 6.95 -5.28 -8.82
CA LEU A 41 6.20 -4.53 -7.82
C LEU A 41 5.12 -3.68 -8.45
N GLN A 42 3.98 -3.63 -7.76
CA GLN A 42 2.87 -2.76 -8.13
C GLN A 42 2.60 -1.83 -6.96
N ARG A 43 2.25 -0.58 -7.25
CA ARG A 43 1.87 0.41 -6.25
C ARG A 43 0.36 0.57 -6.27
N PHE A 44 -0.26 0.32 -5.11
CA PHE A 44 -1.71 0.46 -4.93
C PHE A 44 -1.96 1.70 -4.08
N TYR A 45 -2.84 2.58 -4.53
CA TYR A 45 -3.13 3.85 -3.86
C TYR A 45 -4.59 3.92 -3.52
N GLY A 46 -4.90 4.44 -2.34
CA GLY A 46 -6.27 4.71 -1.95
C GLY A 46 -6.33 5.70 -0.81
N PRO A 47 -7.36 6.58 -0.80
CA PRO A 47 -7.53 7.52 0.30
C PRO A 47 -8.11 6.81 1.52
N ILE A 48 -7.65 7.22 2.69
CA ILE A 48 -8.15 6.70 3.96
C ILE A 48 -9.01 7.78 4.59
N GLN A 49 -10.33 7.63 4.48
CA GLN A 49 -11.28 8.63 5.00
C GLN A 49 -11.10 8.86 6.49
N GLU A 50 -10.86 7.79 7.25
CA GLU A 50 -10.68 7.86 8.70
C GLU A 50 -9.47 8.68 9.09
N PHE A 51 -8.59 8.96 8.15
CA PHE A 51 -7.35 9.68 8.41
C PHE A 51 -7.22 10.91 7.49
N GLY A 52 -8.28 11.67 7.38
CA GLY A 52 -8.30 12.93 6.62
C GLY A 52 -8.10 12.76 5.13
N ASN A 53 -8.51 11.63 4.58
CA ASN A 53 -8.35 11.31 3.16
C ASN A 53 -6.89 11.32 2.69
N ARG A 54 -5.97 11.08 3.60
CA ARG A 54 -4.57 10.90 3.20
C ARG A 54 -4.47 9.64 2.34
N VAL A 55 -3.62 9.70 1.33
CA VAL A 55 -3.48 8.61 0.37
C VAL A 55 -2.46 7.61 0.88
N LEU A 56 -2.91 6.37 1.09
CA LEU A 56 -2.03 5.29 1.48
C LEU A 56 -1.47 4.63 0.22
N ARG A 57 -0.14 4.50 0.17
CA ARG A 57 0.53 3.75 -0.89
C ARG A 57 0.98 2.41 -0.35
N VAL A 58 0.55 1.34 -1.00
CA VAL A 58 0.93 -0.01 -0.64
C VAL A 58 1.71 -0.60 -1.80
N VAL A 59 2.96 -0.99 -1.56
CA VAL A 59 3.80 -1.59 -2.60
C VAL A 59 3.75 -3.10 -2.42
N VAL A 60 3.36 -3.80 -3.48
CA VAL A 60 3.06 -5.23 -3.43
C VAL A 60 3.85 -5.97 -4.50
N ASN A 61 4.47 -7.08 -4.12
CA ASN A 61 5.03 -8.02 -5.09
C ASN A 61 3.90 -8.94 -5.54
N THR A 62 3.39 -8.68 -6.75
CA THR A 62 2.27 -9.44 -7.31
C THR A 62 2.72 -10.69 -8.05
N LYS A 63 4.03 -10.94 -8.14
CA LYS A 63 4.56 -12.18 -8.70
C LYS A 63 4.69 -13.27 -7.64
N ALA A 64 4.67 -12.88 -6.37
CA ALA A 64 4.65 -13.84 -5.27
C ALA A 64 3.25 -14.45 -5.12
N ALA A 65 3.17 -15.67 -4.62
CA ALA A 65 1.90 -16.34 -4.36
C ALA A 65 1.94 -16.91 -2.94
N PRO A 66 1.20 -16.33 -1.98
CA PRO A 66 0.30 -15.18 -2.14
C PRO A 66 1.06 -13.87 -2.38
N TRP A 67 0.34 -12.84 -2.81
CA TRP A 67 0.92 -11.51 -2.98
C TRP A 67 1.57 -11.05 -1.67
N ARG A 68 2.71 -10.38 -1.80
CA ARG A 68 3.46 -9.93 -0.64
C ARG A 68 3.55 -8.41 -0.60
N VAL A 69 3.07 -7.83 0.50
CA VAL A 69 3.24 -6.40 0.76
C VAL A 69 4.68 -6.17 1.20
N VAL A 70 5.39 -5.29 0.49
CA VAL A 70 6.80 -5.02 0.79
C VAL A 70 7.02 -3.65 1.42
N SER A 71 6.08 -2.73 1.26
CA SER A 71 6.18 -1.40 1.88
C SER A 71 4.81 -0.74 1.97
N VAL A 72 4.62 0.07 3.00
CA VAL A 72 3.40 0.86 3.20
C VAL A 72 3.78 2.22 3.74
N PHE A 73 3.17 3.29 3.20
CA PHE A 73 3.33 4.63 3.76
C PHE A 73 2.31 5.57 3.13
N PHE A 74 2.08 6.71 3.81
CA PHE A 74 1.20 7.73 3.26
C PHE A 74 2.00 8.59 2.28
N ASP A 75 1.44 8.78 1.09
CA ASP A 75 2.09 9.53 0.01
C ASP A 75 1.46 10.92 -0.07
N ARG A 76 2.16 11.91 0.48
CA ARG A 76 1.66 13.28 0.52
C ARG A 76 1.48 13.89 -0.86
N SER A 77 2.28 13.44 -1.82
CA SER A 77 2.22 14.00 -3.17
C SER A 77 0.93 13.62 -3.89
N MET A 78 0.23 12.61 -3.40
CA MET A 78 -1.01 12.13 -4.02
C MET A 78 -2.26 12.68 -3.34
N LYS A 79 -2.13 13.41 -2.26
CA LYS A 79 -3.30 13.95 -1.55
C LYS A 79 -4.07 14.90 -2.46
N GLY A 80 -5.38 14.67 -2.56
CA GLY A 80 -6.24 15.49 -3.40
C GLY A 80 -6.21 15.14 -4.88
N LYS A 81 -5.44 14.12 -5.27
CA LYS A 81 -5.32 13.70 -6.68
C LYS A 81 -6.12 12.45 -7.00
N LEU A 82 -6.72 11.83 -6.01
CA LEU A 82 -7.52 10.63 -6.22
C LEU A 82 -8.99 10.91 -5.98
#